data_0f406632d65f4a3c12271a47cfe78dc5
#
_entry.id   0f406632d65f4a3c12271a47cfe78dc5
#
_cell.length_a   1.000
_cell.length_b   1.000
_cell.length_c   1.000
_cell.angle_alpha   90.00
_cell.angle_beta   90.00
_cell.angle_gamma   90.00
#
_symmetry.space_group_name_H-M   'P 1'
#
loop_
_entity.id
_entity.type
_entity.pdbx_description
1 polymer ?
#
loop_
_entity_poly.entity_id
_entity_poly.type
_entity_poly.pdbx_seq_one_letter_code
_entity_poly.pdbx_strand_id
1 'polypeptide(L)'
;MGFLPDVESIVSQVPANRQTLLFSATMPGQIVNLARRYMTSPTHIRASDPNDDNITVDAIEQHIWRAHAMDKPEIIARVLQAKDRGLVIVFCRTKRTTQKLADDLTDRGFAVGSVH
;
A
#
# COMPACT_ATOMS: atom_id res chain seq x y z
N MET A 1 -8.60 -7.75 0.28
CA MET A 1 -7.46 -8.50 0.84
C MET A 1 -7.71 -9.98 0.63
N GLY A 2 -6.83 -10.67 -0.13
CA GLY A 2 -7.03 -12.08 -0.51
C GLY A 2 -6.92 -13.09 0.62
N PHE A 3 -6.34 -12.72 1.77
CA PHE A 3 -6.09 -13.64 2.89
C PHE A 3 -7.19 -13.67 3.96
N LEU A 4 -8.25 -12.87 3.84
CA LEU A 4 -9.29 -12.82 4.86
C LEU A 4 -9.97 -14.18 5.09
N PRO A 5 -10.33 -14.97 4.06
CA PRO A 5 -10.90 -16.30 4.24
C PRO A 5 -9.96 -17.26 4.97
N ASP A 6 -8.66 -17.18 4.69
CA ASP A 6 -7.65 -18.03 5.35
C ASP A 6 -7.52 -17.68 6.83
N VAL A 7 -7.49 -16.37 7.16
CA VAL A 7 -7.49 -15.89 8.55
C VAL A 7 -8.74 -16.35 9.29
N GLU A 8 -9.91 -16.22 8.67
CA GLU A 8 -11.18 -16.67 9.25
C GLU A 8 -11.19 -18.19 9.49
N SER A 9 -10.68 -18.98 8.54
CA SER A 9 -10.54 -20.43 8.68
C SER A 9 -9.65 -20.81 9.84
N ILE A 10 -8.50 -20.16 10.01
CA ILE A 10 -7.57 -20.43 11.11
C ILE A 10 -8.20 -20.07 12.46
N VAL A 11 -8.75 -18.86 12.55
CA VAL A 11 -9.31 -18.34 13.82
C VAL A 11 -10.51 -19.15 14.28
N SER A 12 -11.29 -19.73 13.38
CA SER A 12 -12.44 -20.59 13.71
C SER A 12 -12.03 -21.93 14.32
N GLN A 13 -10.81 -22.39 14.10
CA GLN A 13 -10.29 -23.66 14.61
C GLN A 13 -9.52 -23.51 15.95
N VAL A 14 -9.24 -22.28 16.37
CA VAL A 14 -8.52 -22.03 17.62
C VAL A 14 -9.48 -22.06 18.82
N PRO A 15 -9.07 -22.63 19.98
CA PRO A 15 -9.91 -22.68 21.16
C PRO A 15 -10.48 -21.31 21.58
N ALA A 16 -11.70 -21.30 22.12
CA ALA A 16 -12.36 -20.07 22.56
C ALA A 16 -11.63 -19.40 23.73
N ASN A 17 -11.01 -20.19 24.61
CA ASN A 17 -10.19 -19.67 25.72
C ASN A 17 -8.80 -19.30 25.19
N ARG A 18 -8.67 -18.08 24.65
CA ARG A 18 -7.42 -17.55 24.09
C ARG A 18 -7.29 -16.06 24.34
N GLN A 19 -6.09 -15.57 24.29
CA GLN A 19 -5.81 -14.14 24.10
C GLN A 19 -5.67 -13.85 22.58
N THR A 20 -6.39 -12.85 22.11
CA THR A 20 -6.33 -12.44 20.69
C THR A 20 -5.79 -11.02 20.61
N LEU A 21 -4.74 -10.82 19.82
CA LEU A 21 -4.12 -9.53 19.52
C LEU A 21 -4.19 -9.31 18.03
N LEU A 22 -4.59 -8.10 17.61
CA LEU A 22 -4.65 -7.68 16.23
C LEU A 22 -3.76 -6.46 16.02
N PHE A 23 -2.79 -6.57 15.13
CA PHE A 23 -1.91 -5.47 14.74
C PHE A 23 -2.15 -5.10 13.28
N SER A 24 -2.32 -3.82 13.02
CA SER A 24 -2.47 -3.29 11.66
C SER A 24 -1.97 -1.85 11.59
N ALA A 25 -1.30 -1.50 10.50
CA ALA A 25 -0.90 -0.12 10.26
C ALA A 25 -2.09 0.78 9.92
N THR A 26 -3.19 0.20 9.41
CA THR A 26 -4.41 0.92 9.05
C THR A 26 -5.62 0.16 9.56
N MET A 27 -6.72 0.88 9.86
CA MET A 27 -7.97 0.29 10.36
C MET A 27 -9.14 0.46 9.37
N PRO A 28 -9.05 -0.09 8.15
CA PRO A 28 -10.16 -0.08 7.21
C PRO A 28 -11.33 -0.90 7.76
N GLY A 29 -12.54 -0.67 7.26
CA GLY A 29 -13.76 -1.31 7.74
C GLY A 29 -13.69 -2.85 7.80
N GLN A 30 -12.95 -3.49 6.91
CA GLN A 30 -12.73 -4.94 6.92
C GLN A 30 -11.96 -5.42 8.16
N ILE A 31 -10.94 -4.67 8.60
CA ILE A 31 -10.17 -4.99 9.82
C ILE A 31 -11.00 -4.73 11.06
N VAL A 32 -11.78 -3.65 11.10
CA VAL A 32 -12.72 -3.37 12.20
C VAL A 32 -13.74 -4.49 12.33
N ASN A 33 -14.31 -4.97 11.22
CA ASN A 33 -15.27 -6.07 11.22
C ASN A 33 -14.65 -7.39 11.70
N LEU A 34 -13.40 -7.67 11.29
CA LEU A 34 -12.65 -8.83 11.79
C LEU A 34 -12.46 -8.76 13.30
N ALA A 35 -12.02 -7.60 13.83
CA ALA A 35 -11.88 -7.38 15.27
C ALA A 35 -13.19 -7.60 16.02
N ARG A 36 -14.30 -7.02 15.55
CA ARG A 36 -15.64 -7.18 16.16
C ARG A 36 -16.12 -8.62 16.18
N ARG A 37 -15.77 -9.40 15.16
CA ARG A 37 -16.22 -10.79 15.04
C ARG A 37 -15.44 -11.75 15.94
N TYR A 38 -14.15 -11.53 16.14
CA TYR A 38 -13.25 -12.50 16.77
C TYR A 38 -12.62 -12.05 18.09
N MET A 39 -12.89 -10.81 18.53
CA MET A 39 -12.40 -10.26 19.77
C MET A 39 -13.56 -9.84 20.67
N THR A 40 -13.43 -10.08 21.98
CA THR A 40 -14.41 -9.68 22.99
C THR A 40 -13.89 -8.46 23.73
N SER A 41 -14.62 -7.33 23.62
CA SER A 41 -14.27 -6.07 24.28
C SER A 41 -12.79 -5.69 24.13
N PRO A 42 -12.24 -5.64 22.88
CA PRO A 42 -10.83 -5.36 22.70
C PRO A 42 -10.48 -3.94 23.12
N THR A 43 -9.34 -3.77 23.76
CA THR A 43 -8.74 -2.44 23.97
C THR A 43 -8.08 -1.99 22.68
N HIS A 44 -8.48 -0.83 22.18
CA HIS A 44 -7.88 -0.22 20.98
C HIS A 44 -6.74 0.72 21.39
N ILE A 45 -5.51 0.33 21.04
CA ILE A 45 -4.32 1.12 21.30
C ILE A 45 -3.85 1.71 19.95
N ARG A 46 -3.85 3.02 19.83
CA ARG A 46 -3.31 3.75 18.69
C ARG A 46 -1.87 4.13 19.03
N ALA A 47 -0.90 3.62 18.27
CA ALA A 47 0.52 3.92 18.44
C ALA A 47 0.99 5.15 17.65
N SER A 48 0.13 5.73 16.79
CA SER A 48 0.37 6.97 16.07
C SER A 48 -0.04 8.20 16.91
N ASP A 49 0.53 9.36 16.58
CA ASP A 49 0.18 10.63 17.21
C ASP A 49 -1.35 10.85 17.15
N PRO A 50 -2.02 11.20 18.27
CA PRO A 50 -3.45 11.48 18.29
C PRO A 50 -3.90 12.61 17.33
N ASN A 51 -2.97 13.48 16.93
CA ASN A 51 -3.21 14.59 16.00
C ASN A 51 -2.99 14.20 14.53
N ASP A 52 -2.52 12.99 14.26
CA ASP A 52 -2.27 12.51 12.90
C ASP A 52 -3.49 11.76 12.34
N ASP A 53 -4.61 12.47 12.23
CA ASP A 53 -5.82 11.98 11.56
C ASP A 53 -5.69 11.97 10.02
N ASN A 54 -4.61 12.54 9.49
CA ASN A 54 -4.36 12.64 8.08
C ASN A 54 -3.56 11.42 7.60
N ILE A 55 -4.18 10.59 6.75
CA ILE A 55 -3.53 9.55 5.96
C ILE A 55 -2.49 10.18 5.01
N THR A 56 -2.58 11.47 4.79
CA THR A 56 -1.72 12.26 3.90
C THR A 56 -1.03 13.34 4.72
N VAL A 57 0.29 13.45 4.61
CA VAL A 57 1.06 14.55 5.19
C VAL A 57 0.69 15.83 4.43
N ASP A 58 0.27 16.88 5.12
CA ASP A 58 -0.17 18.17 4.52
C ASP A 58 0.88 18.82 3.61
N ALA A 59 2.16 18.48 3.80
CA ALA A 59 3.26 18.96 2.98
C ALA A 59 3.43 18.23 1.64
N ILE A 60 2.61 17.21 1.33
CA ILE A 60 2.70 16.47 0.07
C ILE A 60 1.79 17.13 -0.97
N GLU A 61 2.41 17.68 -2.01
CA GLU A 61 1.68 18.15 -3.18
C GLU A 61 1.23 16.97 -4.04
N GLN A 62 -0.05 16.92 -4.39
CA GLN A 62 -0.65 15.81 -5.13
C GLN A 62 -1.12 16.26 -6.52
N HIS A 63 -0.71 15.51 -7.54
CA HIS A 63 -1.15 15.73 -8.92
C HIS A 63 -1.84 14.48 -9.46
N ILE A 64 -3.00 14.65 -10.08
CA ILE A 64 -3.76 13.56 -10.69
C ILE A 64 -3.83 13.79 -12.20
N TRP A 65 -3.28 12.84 -12.96
CA TRP A 65 -3.33 12.87 -14.43
C TRP A 65 -4.10 11.67 -14.96
N ARG A 66 -5.00 11.94 -15.90
CA ARG A 66 -5.67 10.89 -16.65
C ARG A 66 -4.87 10.60 -17.92
N ALA A 67 -4.44 9.35 -18.10
CA ALA A 67 -3.65 8.92 -19.24
C ALA A 67 -4.10 7.56 -19.77
N HIS A 68 -3.90 7.33 -21.08
CA HIS A 68 -4.05 6.00 -21.65
C HIS A 68 -2.98 5.06 -21.09
N ALA A 69 -3.29 3.76 -21.00
CA ALA A 69 -2.38 2.78 -20.39
C ALA A 69 -1.00 2.72 -21.09
N MET A 70 -0.98 2.90 -22.41
CA MET A 70 0.26 2.89 -23.22
C MET A 70 1.10 4.16 -23.08
N ASP A 71 0.48 5.27 -22.69
CA ASP A 71 1.17 6.56 -22.54
C ASP A 71 1.83 6.72 -21.16
N LYS A 72 1.47 5.88 -20.18
CA LYS A 72 1.99 5.99 -18.82
C LYS A 72 3.50 5.90 -18.71
N PRO A 73 4.20 4.97 -19.40
CA PRO A 73 5.66 4.93 -19.37
C PRO A 73 6.30 6.22 -19.89
N GLU A 74 5.71 6.83 -20.92
CA GLU A 74 6.18 8.10 -21.48
C GLU A 74 6.01 9.26 -20.50
N ILE A 75 4.88 9.34 -19.81
CA ILE A 75 4.63 10.35 -18.77
C ILE A 75 5.65 10.18 -17.64
N ILE A 76 5.89 8.95 -17.19
CA ILE A 76 6.88 8.67 -16.14
C ILE A 76 8.28 9.10 -16.62
N ALA A 77 8.66 8.77 -17.84
CA ALA A 77 9.95 9.17 -18.41
C ALA A 77 10.11 10.70 -18.42
N ARG A 78 9.06 11.46 -18.76
CA ARG A 78 9.07 12.93 -18.71
C ARG A 78 9.20 13.46 -17.27
N VAL A 79 8.51 12.87 -16.31
CA VAL A 79 8.66 13.23 -14.90
C VAL A 79 10.09 12.95 -14.43
N LEU A 80 10.68 11.84 -14.85
CA LEU A 80 12.07 11.50 -14.55
C LEU A 80 13.12 12.41 -15.19
N GLN A 81 12.74 13.17 -16.22
CA GLN A 81 13.60 14.18 -16.86
C GLN A 81 13.38 15.59 -16.29
N ALA A 82 12.44 15.77 -15.37
CA ALA A 82 12.18 17.07 -14.76
C ALA A 82 13.42 17.62 -14.07
N LYS A 83 13.63 18.94 -14.18
CA LYS A 83 14.71 19.63 -13.49
C LYS A 83 14.54 19.53 -11.99
N ASP A 84 15.64 19.37 -11.29
CA ASP A 84 15.70 19.31 -9.82
C ASP A 84 14.91 18.13 -9.20
N ARG A 85 14.63 17.08 -9.98
CA ARG A 85 14.01 15.87 -9.42
C ARG A 85 14.95 15.15 -8.45
N GLY A 86 14.40 14.69 -7.34
CA GLY A 86 15.07 13.79 -6.40
C GLY A 86 14.87 12.30 -6.74
N LEU A 87 14.95 11.45 -5.73
CA LEU A 87 14.61 10.04 -5.83
C LEU A 87 13.11 9.87 -6.10
N VAL A 88 12.76 8.99 -7.04
CA VAL A 88 11.38 8.72 -7.42
C VAL A 88 11.03 7.26 -7.15
N ILE A 89 9.90 7.01 -6.50
CA ILE A 89 9.34 5.67 -6.29
C ILE A 89 8.06 5.56 -7.11
N VAL A 90 7.96 4.53 -7.95
CA VAL A 90 6.80 4.26 -8.78
C VAL A 90 6.11 2.99 -8.32
N PHE A 91 4.87 3.09 -7.86
CA PHE A 91 4.06 1.95 -7.47
C PHE A 91 3.26 1.41 -8.64
N CYS A 92 3.37 0.11 -8.90
CA CYS A 92 2.60 -0.59 -9.91
C CYS A 92 1.62 -1.60 -9.28
N ARG A 93 0.58 -1.94 -10.02
CA ARG A 93 -0.45 -2.87 -9.52
C ARG A 93 0.04 -4.30 -9.36
N THR A 94 0.96 -4.76 -10.23
CA THR A 94 1.44 -6.14 -10.25
C THR A 94 2.95 -6.19 -10.42
N LYS A 95 3.58 -7.27 -9.91
CA LYS A 95 5.01 -7.57 -10.11
C LYS A 95 5.42 -7.52 -11.59
N ARG A 96 4.58 -8.12 -12.46
CA ARG A 96 4.83 -8.12 -13.90
C ARG A 96 4.86 -6.71 -14.51
N THR A 97 3.96 -5.84 -14.07
CA THR A 97 3.94 -4.45 -14.53
C THR A 97 5.15 -3.68 -14.00
N THR A 98 5.56 -3.94 -12.76
CA THR A 98 6.74 -3.33 -12.15
C THR A 98 7.99 -3.68 -12.96
N GLN A 99 8.20 -4.97 -13.24
CA GLN A 99 9.36 -5.42 -14.01
C GLN A 99 9.36 -4.82 -15.41
N LYS A 100 8.23 -4.93 -16.14
CA LYS A 100 8.12 -4.37 -17.49
C LYS A 100 8.43 -2.87 -17.54
N LEU A 101 7.93 -2.10 -16.56
CA LEU A 101 8.21 -0.66 -16.50
C LEU A 101 9.69 -0.38 -16.21
N ALA A 102 10.32 -1.18 -15.32
CA ALA A 102 11.74 -1.04 -15.03
C ALA A 102 12.60 -1.32 -16.28
N ASP A 103 12.26 -2.37 -17.04
CA ASP A 103 12.95 -2.71 -18.30
C ASP A 103 12.78 -1.57 -19.32
N ASP A 104 11.54 -1.09 -19.55
CA ASP A 104 11.25 0.01 -20.48
C ASP A 104 12.04 1.30 -20.12
N LEU A 105 12.15 1.62 -18.84
CA LEU A 105 12.88 2.81 -18.39
C LEU A 105 14.40 2.61 -18.47
N THR A 106 14.89 1.40 -18.22
CA THR A 106 16.30 1.06 -18.38
C THR A 106 16.73 1.17 -19.84
N ASP A 107 15.91 0.66 -20.77
CA ASP A 107 16.14 0.76 -22.21
C ASP A 107 16.19 2.22 -22.71
N ARG A 108 15.50 3.11 -22.01
CA ARG A 108 15.52 4.57 -22.24
C ARG A 108 16.72 5.27 -21.58
N GLY A 109 17.58 4.54 -20.86
CA GLY A 109 18.79 5.06 -20.23
C GLY A 109 18.62 5.60 -18.82
N PHE A 110 17.48 5.32 -18.14
CA PHE A 110 17.31 5.68 -16.74
C PHE A 110 17.95 4.64 -15.81
N ALA A 111 18.55 5.10 -14.70
CA ALA A 111 18.99 4.22 -13.62
C ALA A 111 17.77 3.80 -12.79
N VAL A 112 17.29 2.58 -12.98
CA VAL A 112 16.07 2.04 -12.35
C VAL A 112 16.33 0.68 -11.72
N GLY A 113 15.70 0.42 -10.57
CA GLY A 113 15.64 -0.90 -9.95
C GLY A 113 14.17 -1.29 -9.69
N SER A 114 13.85 -2.58 -9.79
CA SER A 114 12.54 -3.12 -9.40
C SER A 114 12.65 -3.89 -8.09
N VAL A 115 11.64 -3.74 -7.23
CA VAL A 115 11.50 -4.47 -5.97
C VAL A 115 10.12 -5.11 -5.94
N HIS A 116 10.05 -6.45 -5.77
CA HIS A 116 8.80 -7.19 -5.70
C HIS A 116 8.92 -8.58 -5.10
#